data_e5c327f28227c5fbad711be5e5431f3a
#
_entry.id   e5c327f28227c5fbad711be5e5431f3a
#
_cell.length_a   1.000
_cell.length_b   1.000
_cell.length_c   1.000
_cell.angle_alpha   90.00
_cell.angle_beta   90.00
_cell.angle_gamma   90.00
#
_symmetry.space_group_name_H-M   'P 1'
#
loop_
_entity.id
_entity.type
_entity.pdbx_description
1 polymer ?
#
loop_
_entity_poly.entity_id
_entity_poly.type
_entity_poly.pdbx_seq_one_letter_code
_entity_poly.pdbx_strand_id
1 'polypeptide(L)'
;MRVWISGGGGFVGSNIVQAALDGGHEVITTANTWRPPEGAPYGVETVDMTDEAQVRASIDPFEPDLVIHCAIMNDWDQMYADREAAWASYVHATRFTQEGAASSDATYVLVSTDWVYDGTQGGAHEETPPNPINLYGSLKLASEMVALERGGAVARVSGVNGLHLARPTSPRAQDRGYGYFAASIVDALSQGNTFTVWEAPEINMRATPSLALECGEIMLRIGEERAEGVFHCSGADSVTRRELAELTCDVFDLDPGLLRYGPPDPESLMAAPIPHDSSLTAPRTDRILGRSATPVRTLLERFKEQYLAGTSAQIRGGAQEAKSSAGTSAQIRGSEQEAKPASGSAEETQPSFGGAQ
;
A
#
# COMPACT_ATOMS: atom_id res chain seq x y z
N MET A 1 20.97 -9.21 3.14
CA MET A 1 20.33 -9.07 4.46
C MET A 1 19.16 -10.04 4.56
N ARG A 2 18.82 -10.39 5.79
CA ARG A 2 17.56 -11.05 6.15
C ARG A 2 16.57 -9.94 6.53
N VAL A 3 15.50 -9.81 5.76
CA VAL A 3 14.55 -8.68 5.88
C VAL A 3 13.19 -9.20 6.31
N TRP A 4 12.74 -8.80 7.48
CA TRP A 4 11.40 -9.08 7.95
C TRP A 4 10.48 -7.88 7.70
N ILE A 5 9.32 -8.11 7.05
CA ILE A 5 8.41 -7.04 6.59
C ILE A 5 7.01 -7.32 7.09
N SER A 6 6.41 -6.46 7.91
CA SER A 6 4.99 -6.59 8.20
C SER A 6 4.13 -6.04 7.08
N GLY A 7 3.01 -6.71 6.79
CA GLY A 7 2.02 -6.20 5.84
C GLY A 7 2.38 -6.35 4.36
N GLY A 8 3.14 -7.37 3.98
CA GLY A 8 3.53 -7.62 2.58
C GLY A 8 2.37 -7.91 1.62
N GLY A 9 1.17 -8.20 2.13
CA GLY A 9 -0.06 -8.29 1.33
C GLY A 9 -0.70 -6.93 1.02
N GLY A 10 -0.15 -5.82 1.53
CA GLY A 10 -0.61 -4.45 1.26
C GLY A 10 0.08 -3.83 0.03
N PHE A 11 -0.38 -2.62 -0.35
CA PHE A 11 0.15 -1.91 -1.51
C PHE A 11 1.64 -1.58 -1.36
N VAL A 12 1.99 -0.81 -0.35
CA VAL A 12 3.40 -0.43 -0.09
C VAL A 12 4.21 -1.67 0.29
N GLY A 13 3.69 -2.51 1.19
CA GLY A 13 4.37 -3.71 1.66
C GLY A 13 4.76 -4.68 0.55
N SER A 14 3.88 -4.91 -0.45
CA SER A 14 4.21 -5.80 -1.59
C SER A 14 5.32 -5.23 -2.48
N ASN A 15 5.45 -3.91 -2.57
CA ASN A 15 6.54 -3.26 -3.29
C ASN A 15 7.84 -3.28 -2.48
N ILE A 16 7.78 -3.19 -1.14
CA ILE A 16 8.96 -3.38 -0.28
C ILE A 16 9.49 -4.82 -0.42
N VAL A 17 8.58 -5.82 -0.41
CA VAL A 17 8.95 -7.23 -0.66
C VAL A 17 9.65 -7.37 -2.01
N GLN A 18 9.09 -6.78 -3.07
CA GLN A 18 9.68 -6.83 -4.41
C GLN A 18 11.07 -6.18 -4.44
N ALA A 19 11.22 -4.99 -3.87
CA ALA A 19 12.51 -4.30 -3.79
C ALA A 19 13.56 -5.15 -3.04
N ALA A 20 13.16 -5.82 -1.96
CA ALA A 20 14.05 -6.69 -1.20
C ALA A 20 14.48 -7.93 -2.01
N LEU A 21 13.58 -8.53 -2.77
CA LEU A 21 13.90 -9.66 -3.66
C LEU A 21 14.83 -9.23 -4.81
N ASP A 22 14.58 -8.09 -5.42
CA ASP A 22 15.40 -7.52 -6.49
C ASP A 22 16.83 -7.21 -5.99
N GLY A 23 16.95 -6.81 -4.72
CA GLY A 23 18.21 -6.63 -4.01
C GLY A 23 18.90 -7.93 -3.56
N GLY A 24 18.31 -9.10 -3.84
CA GLY A 24 18.87 -10.41 -3.47
C GLY A 24 18.81 -10.69 -1.97
N HIS A 25 17.87 -10.09 -1.25
CA HIS A 25 17.70 -10.31 0.19
C HIS A 25 16.82 -11.54 0.48
N GLU A 26 17.05 -12.18 1.62
CA GLU A 26 16.16 -13.20 2.17
C GLU A 26 14.98 -12.51 2.85
N VAL A 27 13.74 -12.90 2.51
CA VAL A 27 12.53 -12.17 2.96
C VAL A 27 11.56 -13.11 3.67
N ILE A 28 11.13 -12.68 4.86
CA ILE A 28 9.87 -13.12 5.47
C ILE A 28 8.94 -11.91 5.58
N THR A 29 7.67 -12.11 5.25
CA THR A 29 6.66 -11.06 5.43
C THR A 29 5.43 -11.60 6.14
N THR A 30 4.64 -10.68 6.72
CA THR A 30 3.33 -11.04 7.30
C THR A 30 2.19 -10.56 6.42
N ALA A 31 1.14 -11.35 6.38
CA ALA A 31 -0.12 -10.96 5.75
C ALA A 31 -1.29 -11.62 6.48
N ASN A 32 -2.39 -10.90 6.66
CA ASN A 32 -3.56 -11.45 7.34
C ASN A 32 -4.27 -12.51 6.47
N THR A 33 -4.87 -12.09 5.36
CA THR A 33 -5.68 -12.98 4.50
C THR A 33 -5.03 -13.29 3.15
N TRP A 34 -4.14 -12.44 2.67
CA TRP A 34 -3.46 -12.64 1.39
C TRP A 34 -2.43 -13.75 1.47
N ARG A 35 -2.31 -14.51 0.39
CA ARG A 35 -1.25 -15.52 0.21
C ARG A 35 -0.59 -15.31 -1.15
N PRO A 36 0.74 -15.47 -1.26
CA PRO A 36 1.43 -15.40 -2.53
C PRO A 36 1.09 -16.58 -3.42
N PRO A 37 1.38 -16.50 -4.72
CA PRO A 37 1.36 -17.66 -5.60
C PRO A 37 2.24 -18.80 -5.04
N GLU A 38 1.88 -20.03 -5.37
CA GLU A 38 2.69 -21.21 -5.02
C GLU A 38 4.09 -21.08 -5.62
N GLY A 39 5.12 -21.37 -4.83
CA GLY A 39 6.53 -21.25 -5.25
C GLY A 39 7.10 -19.83 -5.14
N ALA A 40 6.43 -18.91 -4.46
CA ALA A 40 7.02 -17.61 -4.18
C ALA A 40 8.39 -17.76 -3.46
N PRO A 41 9.41 -16.96 -3.82
CA PRO A 41 10.77 -17.11 -3.30
C PRO A 41 10.95 -16.47 -1.89
N TYR A 42 9.87 -16.30 -1.12
CA TYR A 42 9.87 -15.71 0.21
C TYR A 42 8.80 -16.34 1.11
N GLY A 43 9.03 -16.27 2.43
CA GLY A 43 8.08 -16.74 3.43
C GLY A 43 6.94 -15.76 3.69
N VAL A 44 5.72 -16.28 3.89
CA VAL A 44 4.58 -15.47 4.35
C VAL A 44 3.94 -16.13 5.56
N GLU A 45 3.85 -15.36 6.65
CA GLU A 45 3.28 -15.80 7.91
C GLU A 45 1.99 -15.04 8.23
N THR A 46 1.08 -15.69 8.93
CA THR A 46 -0.09 -15.03 9.50
C THR A 46 0.22 -14.63 10.93
N VAL A 47 0.27 -13.34 11.18
CA VAL A 47 0.62 -12.77 12.49
C VAL A 47 -0.39 -11.70 12.84
N ASP A 48 -1.00 -11.80 14.00
CA ASP A 48 -1.75 -10.69 14.59
C ASP A 48 -0.74 -9.68 15.15
N MET A 49 -0.63 -8.54 14.50
CA MET A 49 0.32 -7.49 14.88
C MET A 49 -0.01 -6.85 16.24
N THR A 50 -1.21 -7.11 16.79
CA THR A 50 -1.62 -6.63 18.12
C THR A 50 -1.30 -7.64 19.23
N ASP A 51 -0.80 -8.83 18.88
CA ASP A 51 -0.35 -9.88 19.79
C ASP A 51 1.18 -9.94 19.83
N GLU A 52 1.77 -9.47 20.93
CA GLU A 52 3.22 -9.44 21.12
C GLU A 52 3.88 -10.82 20.97
N ALA A 53 3.24 -11.87 21.49
CA ALA A 53 3.80 -13.22 21.45
C ALA A 53 3.87 -13.76 20.01
N GLN A 54 2.87 -13.49 19.18
CA GLN A 54 2.88 -13.87 17.77
C GLN A 54 3.93 -13.07 16.98
N VAL A 55 4.04 -11.76 17.23
CA VAL A 55 5.07 -10.92 16.59
C VAL A 55 6.47 -11.43 16.92
N ARG A 56 6.74 -11.73 18.20
CA ARG A 56 8.02 -12.27 18.64
C ARG A 56 8.30 -13.66 18.06
N ALA A 57 7.29 -14.54 18.03
CA ALA A 57 7.44 -15.89 17.46
C ALA A 57 7.76 -15.88 15.95
N SER A 58 7.40 -14.81 15.24
CA SER A 58 7.74 -14.61 13.83
C SER A 58 9.12 -13.99 13.62
N ILE A 59 9.50 -13.00 14.43
CA ILE A 59 10.77 -12.26 14.26
C ILE A 59 11.97 -13.03 14.85
N ASP A 60 11.85 -13.52 16.09
CA ASP A 60 12.99 -14.08 16.84
C ASP A 60 13.66 -15.27 16.15
N PRO A 61 12.95 -16.29 15.61
CA PRO A 61 13.58 -17.40 14.91
C PRO A 61 14.22 -17.01 13.57
N PHE A 62 13.73 -15.92 12.95
CA PHE A 62 14.27 -15.43 11.69
C PHE A 62 15.56 -14.65 11.87
N GLU A 63 15.84 -14.08 13.06
CA GLU A 63 17.03 -13.26 13.35
C GLU A 63 17.32 -12.25 12.21
N PRO A 64 16.42 -11.30 11.92
CA PRO A 64 16.58 -10.38 10.79
C PRO A 64 17.75 -9.41 11.00
N ASP A 65 18.33 -8.92 9.89
CA ASP A 65 19.22 -7.75 9.87
C ASP A 65 18.41 -6.45 9.80
N LEU A 66 17.20 -6.51 9.22
CA LEU A 66 16.32 -5.38 9.00
C LEU A 66 14.85 -5.76 9.24
N VAL A 67 14.16 -4.98 10.05
CA VAL A 67 12.71 -5.07 10.26
C VAL A 67 12.05 -3.83 9.68
N ILE A 68 11.11 -4.01 8.74
CA ILE A 68 10.30 -2.92 8.17
C ILE A 68 8.84 -3.12 8.58
N HIS A 69 8.31 -2.20 9.37
CA HIS A 69 6.93 -2.24 9.84
C HIS A 69 6.02 -1.39 8.96
N CYS A 70 5.20 -2.08 8.14
CA CYS A 70 4.26 -1.46 7.18
C CYS A 70 2.79 -1.78 7.46
N ALA A 71 2.49 -2.78 8.29
CA ALA A 71 1.12 -3.18 8.61
C ALA A 71 0.39 -2.10 9.40
N ILE A 72 -0.87 -1.82 9.03
CA ILE A 72 -1.77 -0.88 9.71
C ILE A 72 -3.21 -1.36 9.64
N MET A 73 -4.08 -0.84 10.50
CA MET A 73 -5.52 -0.85 10.28
C MET A 73 -5.86 0.15 9.16
N ASN A 74 -6.28 -0.34 8.00
CA ASN A 74 -6.56 0.49 6.82
C ASN A 74 -8.07 0.72 6.60
N ASP A 75 -8.88 0.49 7.61
CA ASP A 75 -10.32 0.76 7.61
C ASP A 75 -10.59 2.02 8.45
N TRP A 76 -10.96 3.11 7.76
CA TRP A 76 -11.18 4.41 8.41
C TRP A 76 -12.38 4.39 9.34
N ASP A 77 -13.48 3.76 8.95
CA ASP A 77 -14.70 3.72 9.76
C ASP A 77 -14.43 2.92 11.03
N GLN A 78 -13.76 1.78 10.91
CA GLN A 78 -13.34 0.98 12.06
C GLN A 78 -12.36 1.75 12.96
N MET A 79 -11.40 2.47 12.39
CA MET A 79 -10.41 3.26 13.16
C MET A 79 -11.09 4.35 14.03
N TYR A 80 -12.15 4.98 13.51
CA TYR A 80 -12.90 5.98 14.29
C TYR A 80 -13.92 5.37 15.24
N ALA A 81 -14.47 4.18 14.91
CA ALA A 81 -15.41 3.46 15.74
C ALA A 81 -14.74 2.79 16.95
N ASP A 82 -13.53 2.23 16.75
CA ASP A 82 -12.76 1.53 17.79
C ASP A 82 -11.35 2.10 17.89
N ARG A 83 -11.22 3.15 18.70
CA ARG A 83 -9.95 3.85 18.89
C ARG A 83 -8.92 3.05 19.68
N GLU A 84 -9.37 2.10 20.51
CA GLU A 84 -8.49 1.22 21.26
C GLU A 84 -7.83 0.19 20.33
N ALA A 85 -8.61 -0.46 19.47
CA ALA A 85 -8.09 -1.34 18.43
C ALA A 85 -7.19 -0.57 17.43
N ALA A 86 -7.55 0.67 17.09
CA ALA A 86 -6.70 1.52 16.26
C ALA A 86 -5.36 1.80 16.95
N TRP A 87 -5.36 2.20 18.22
CA TRP A 87 -4.14 2.42 19.00
C TRP A 87 -3.27 1.16 19.07
N ALA A 88 -3.88 -0.01 19.33
CA ALA A 88 -3.17 -1.28 19.36
C ALA A 88 -2.52 -1.60 18.00
N SER A 89 -3.26 -1.42 16.89
CA SER A 89 -2.78 -1.71 15.54
C SER A 89 -1.67 -0.77 15.07
N TYR A 90 -1.60 0.45 15.57
CA TYR A 90 -0.57 1.42 15.18
C TYR A 90 0.57 1.47 16.19
N VAL A 91 0.27 1.74 17.45
CA VAL A 91 1.28 2.08 18.46
C VAL A 91 1.84 0.84 19.15
N HIS A 92 0.98 -0.09 19.60
CA HIS A 92 1.46 -1.33 20.21
C HIS A 92 2.16 -2.23 19.19
N ALA A 93 1.63 -2.36 17.98
CA ALA A 93 2.27 -3.11 16.90
C ALA A 93 3.67 -2.55 16.56
N THR A 94 3.82 -1.22 16.54
CA THR A 94 5.12 -0.57 16.37
C THR A 94 6.08 -0.94 17.51
N ARG A 95 5.61 -0.91 18.76
CA ARG A 95 6.43 -1.29 19.92
C ARG A 95 6.87 -2.75 19.83
N PHE A 96 5.96 -3.68 19.55
CA PHE A 96 6.26 -5.12 19.50
C PHE A 96 7.26 -5.46 18.39
N THR A 97 7.10 -4.87 17.21
CA THR A 97 8.02 -5.07 16.08
C THR A 97 9.40 -4.47 16.35
N GLN A 98 9.45 -3.31 17.00
CA GLN A 98 10.73 -2.70 17.39
C GLN A 98 11.45 -3.49 18.49
N GLU A 99 10.74 -4.03 19.48
CA GLU A 99 11.30 -4.91 20.50
C GLU A 99 11.80 -6.22 19.87
N GLY A 100 11.09 -6.75 18.84
CA GLY A 100 11.58 -7.87 18.04
C GLY A 100 12.86 -7.53 17.29
N ALA A 101 12.95 -6.37 16.65
CA ALA A 101 14.17 -5.92 15.96
C ALA A 101 15.34 -5.80 16.93
N ALA A 102 15.11 -5.20 18.10
CA ALA A 102 16.15 -5.02 19.10
C ALA A 102 16.73 -6.34 19.64
N SER A 103 15.93 -7.42 19.69
CA SER A 103 16.43 -8.74 20.14
C SER A 103 17.42 -9.37 19.16
N SER A 104 17.39 -9.00 17.89
CA SER A 104 18.29 -9.49 16.83
C SER A 104 19.36 -8.46 16.44
N ASP A 105 19.49 -7.35 17.15
CA ASP A 105 20.33 -6.20 16.74
C ASP A 105 20.02 -5.69 15.32
N ALA A 106 18.76 -5.88 14.88
CA ALA A 106 18.29 -5.46 13.55
C ALA A 106 18.09 -3.96 13.48
N THR A 107 18.33 -3.36 12.31
CA THR A 107 17.84 -2.02 12.01
C THR A 107 16.30 -2.05 11.95
N TYR A 108 15.65 -1.04 12.52
CA TYR A 108 14.20 -0.91 12.50
C TYR A 108 13.74 0.26 11.63
N VAL A 109 12.78 0.04 10.74
CA VAL A 109 12.17 1.07 9.90
C VAL A 109 10.66 1.02 10.03
N LEU A 110 10.06 2.12 10.51
CA LEU A 110 8.62 2.33 10.52
C LEU A 110 8.18 3.05 9.24
N VAL A 111 7.23 2.48 8.51
CA VAL A 111 6.57 3.19 7.41
C VAL A 111 5.56 4.19 7.98
N SER A 112 5.79 5.48 7.75
CA SER A 112 4.94 6.59 8.17
C SER A 112 4.39 7.36 6.96
N THR A 113 3.88 8.56 7.16
CA THR A 113 3.10 9.32 6.18
C THR A 113 3.42 10.81 6.22
N ASP A 114 3.20 11.49 5.11
CA ASP A 114 3.15 12.95 5.00
C ASP A 114 1.98 13.60 5.79
N TRP A 115 0.96 12.81 6.15
CA TRP A 115 -0.20 13.31 6.92
C TRP A 115 0.09 13.51 8.42
N VAL A 116 1.34 13.37 8.84
CA VAL A 116 1.79 13.87 10.15
C VAL A 116 1.92 15.41 10.15
N TYR A 117 1.82 16.05 9.00
CA TYR A 117 1.78 17.51 8.83
C TYR A 117 0.36 18.01 8.61
N ASP A 118 0.08 19.27 8.97
CA ASP A 118 -1.25 19.88 8.85
C ASP A 118 -1.56 20.41 7.43
N GLY A 119 -0.58 20.44 6.56
CA GLY A 119 -0.76 20.92 5.19
C GLY A 119 -0.63 22.43 5.01
N THR A 120 -0.10 23.15 6.01
CA THR A 120 0.09 24.62 5.95
C THR A 120 1.53 25.01 5.61
N GLN A 121 2.50 24.09 5.80
CA GLN A 121 3.94 24.40 5.65
C GLN A 121 4.39 24.50 4.19
N GLY A 122 3.87 23.67 3.30
CA GLY A 122 4.34 23.53 1.91
C GLY A 122 5.80 23.11 1.82
N GLY A 123 6.08 21.92 1.29
CA GLY A 123 7.45 21.40 1.16
C GLY A 123 8.13 21.12 2.51
N ALA A 124 7.40 20.49 3.44
CA ALA A 124 7.95 20.11 4.74
C ALA A 124 9.20 19.22 4.57
N HIS A 125 10.25 19.48 5.36
CA HIS A 125 11.46 18.67 5.42
C HIS A 125 11.49 17.81 6.71
N GLU A 126 12.44 16.90 6.84
CA GLU A 126 12.46 15.89 7.90
C GLU A 126 12.52 16.48 9.32
N GLU A 127 13.08 17.71 9.46
CA GLU A 127 13.16 18.42 10.76
C GLU A 127 11.94 19.32 11.02
N THR A 128 11.01 19.46 10.05
CA THR A 128 9.77 20.22 10.25
C THR A 128 8.95 19.55 11.35
N PRO A 129 8.55 20.28 12.41
CA PRO A 129 7.74 19.72 13.49
C PRO A 129 6.40 19.20 12.95
N PRO A 130 6.03 17.93 13.25
CA PRO A 130 4.75 17.38 12.85
C PRO A 130 3.58 18.05 13.61
N ASN A 131 2.46 18.20 12.93
CA ASN A 131 1.21 18.76 13.48
C ASN A 131 -0.02 18.10 12.82
N PRO A 132 -0.31 16.82 13.10
CA PRO A 132 -1.39 16.10 12.43
C PRO A 132 -2.77 16.66 12.78
N ILE A 133 -3.66 16.71 11.79
CA ILE A 133 -5.02 17.24 11.91
C ILE A 133 -6.11 16.17 11.93
N ASN A 134 -5.76 14.90 11.85
CA ASN A 134 -6.72 13.79 11.91
C ASN A 134 -6.17 12.63 12.75
N LEU A 135 -7.05 11.68 13.07
CA LEU A 135 -6.71 10.52 13.90
C LEU A 135 -5.60 9.67 13.28
N TYR A 136 -5.64 9.44 11.97
CA TYR A 136 -4.62 8.66 11.25
C TYR A 136 -3.22 9.27 11.42
N GLY A 137 -3.08 10.55 11.12
CA GLY A 137 -1.81 11.26 11.29
C GLY A 137 -1.33 11.26 12.74
N SER A 138 -2.26 11.40 13.70
CA SER A 138 -1.93 11.36 15.13
C SER A 138 -1.45 10.00 15.59
N LEU A 139 -2.07 8.91 15.11
CA LEU A 139 -1.64 7.53 15.39
C LEU A 139 -0.27 7.24 14.76
N LYS A 140 -0.04 7.69 13.52
CA LYS A 140 1.27 7.58 12.86
C LYS A 140 2.34 8.34 13.63
N LEU A 141 2.06 9.58 14.06
CA LEU A 141 3.01 10.36 14.87
C LEU A 141 3.32 9.68 16.22
N ALA A 142 2.33 9.12 16.91
CA ALA A 142 2.55 8.37 18.13
C ALA A 142 3.44 7.13 17.89
N SER A 143 3.25 6.43 16.76
CA SER A 143 4.10 5.33 16.34
C SER A 143 5.54 5.79 16.00
N GLU A 144 5.69 6.95 15.35
CA GLU A 144 7.01 7.55 15.10
C GLU A 144 7.78 7.81 16.40
N MET A 145 7.10 8.33 17.43
CA MET A 145 7.74 8.57 18.74
C MET A 145 8.26 7.27 19.35
N VAL A 146 7.48 6.18 19.28
CA VAL A 146 7.91 4.86 19.75
C VAL A 146 9.11 4.34 18.95
N ALA A 147 9.08 4.47 17.62
CA ALA A 147 10.17 4.03 16.75
C ALA A 147 11.47 4.78 17.04
N LEU A 148 11.40 6.11 17.21
CA LEU A 148 12.57 6.96 17.41
C LEU A 148 13.18 6.85 18.81
N GLU A 149 12.39 6.51 19.83
CA GLU A 149 12.86 6.40 21.22
C GLU A 149 14.01 5.39 21.39
N ARG A 150 14.05 4.37 20.52
CA ARG A 150 15.05 3.29 20.58
C ARG A 150 16.01 3.27 19.38
N GLY A 151 16.22 4.40 18.74
CA GLY A 151 17.17 4.51 17.63
C GLY A 151 16.65 3.91 16.31
N GLY A 152 15.33 3.76 16.13
CA GLY A 152 14.77 3.33 14.85
C GLY A 152 14.72 4.44 13.80
N ALA A 153 14.46 4.05 12.58
CA ALA A 153 14.19 4.96 11.47
C ALA A 153 12.68 5.08 11.19
N VAL A 154 12.27 6.25 10.74
CA VAL A 154 10.91 6.56 10.28
C VAL A 154 10.96 6.94 8.82
N ALA A 155 10.25 6.22 7.96
CA ALA A 155 10.15 6.46 6.54
C ALA A 155 8.78 7.09 6.22
N ARG A 156 8.69 8.41 6.10
CA ARG A 156 7.48 9.14 5.71
C ARG A 156 7.32 9.07 4.20
N VAL A 157 6.29 8.37 3.74
CA VAL A 157 5.92 8.30 2.32
C VAL A 157 4.89 9.38 1.99
N SER A 158 4.87 9.86 0.74
CA SER A 158 3.93 10.87 0.26
C SER A 158 3.40 10.49 -1.11
N GLY A 159 2.09 10.66 -1.33
CA GLY A 159 1.46 10.50 -2.62
C GLY A 159 1.86 9.23 -3.37
N VAL A 160 1.79 8.07 -2.70
CA VAL A 160 2.38 6.83 -3.23
C VAL A 160 1.63 6.32 -4.45
N ASN A 161 2.33 6.20 -5.57
CA ASN A 161 1.84 5.65 -6.83
C ASN A 161 2.52 4.31 -7.14
N GLY A 162 2.02 3.56 -8.12
CA GLY A 162 2.57 2.28 -8.55
C GLY A 162 1.53 1.15 -8.63
N LEU A 163 1.98 -0.07 -8.82
CA LEU A 163 1.13 -1.26 -8.85
C LEU A 163 1.00 -1.89 -7.46
N HIS A 164 -0.18 -2.42 -7.17
CA HIS A 164 -0.36 -3.31 -6.02
C HIS A 164 0.07 -4.72 -6.41
N LEU A 165 1.32 -5.08 -6.12
CA LEU A 165 1.90 -6.34 -6.59
C LEU A 165 1.23 -7.59 -6.00
N ALA A 166 0.73 -7.49 -4.77
CA ALA A 166 -0.02 -8.59 -4.13
C ALA A 166 -1.47 -8.74 -4.67
N ARG A 167 -2.05 -7.70 -5.29
CA ARG A 167 -3.42 -7.70 -5.82
C ARG A 167 -3.48 -6.94 -7.16
N PRO A 168 -2.82 -7.44 -8.20
CA PRO A 168 -2.64 -6.69 -9.45
C PRO A 168 -3.94 -6.48 -10.23
N THR A 169 -4.95 -7.32 -10.02
CA THR A 169 -6.26 -7.26 -10.71
C THR A 169 -7.33 -6.48 -9.96
N SER A 170 -7.06 -6.00 -8.73
CA SER A 170 -8.04 -5.22 -7.97
C SER A 170 -8.28 -3.88 -8.64
N PRO A 171 -9.54 -3.44 -8.80
CA PRO A 171 -9.84 -2.12 -9.33
C PRO A 171 -9.16 -1.01 -8.53
N ARG A 172 -8.71 0.02 -9.23
CA ARG A 172 -8.10 1.20 -8.62
C ARG A 172 -9.08 2.35 -8.71
N ALA A 173 -9.12 3.17 -7.67
CA ALA A 173 -9.85 4.42 -7.65
C ALA A 173 -8.98 5.47 -6.99
N GLN A 174 -9.09 6.73 -7.43
CA GLN A 174 -8.45 7.81 -6.70
C GLN A 174 -9.07 7.91 -5.31
N ASP A 175 -8.24 8.29 -4.35
CA ASP A 175 -8.66 8.59 -3.01
C ASP A 175 -8.53 10.09 -2.69
N ARG A 176 -8.77 10.45 -1.46
CA ARG A 176 -8.71 11.84 -0.97
C ARG A 176 -7.27 12.35 -0.83
N GLY A 177 -6.29 11.44 -0.75
CA GLY A 177 -4.87 11.68 -0.92
C GLY A 177 -4.45 11.46 -2.37
N TYR A 178 -3.22 11.04 -2.58
CA TYR A 178 -2.66 10.75 -3.91
C TYR A 178 -2.45 9.25 -4.16
N GLY A 179 -2.96 8.39 -3.29
CA GLY A 179 -2.81 6.94 -3.42
C GLY A 179 -3.47 6.42 -4.69
N TYR A 180 -2.75 5.61 -5.45
CA TYR A 180 -3.18 5.05 -6.74
C TYR A 180 -3.61 6.07 -7.81
N PHE A 181 -3.37 7.35 -7.63
CA PHE A 181 -3.92 8.39 -8.51
C PHE A 181 -3.53 8.18 -9.97
N ALA A 182 -2.23 8.02 -10.26
CA ALA A 182 -1.78 7.75 -11.63
C ALA A 182 -2.31 6.42 -12.17
N ALA A 183 -2.35 5.34 -11.35
CA ALA A 183 -2.89 4.05 -11.76
C ALA A 183 -4.37 4.14 -12.13
N SER A 184 -5.17 4.89 -11.36
CA SER A 184 -6.60 5.10 -11.64
C SER A 184 -6.84 5.82 -12.97
N ILE A 185 -6.00 6.79 -13.29
CA ILE A 185 -6.04 7.52 -14.58
C ILE A 185 -5.71 6.55 -15.72
N VAL A 186 -4.61 5.80 -15.59
CA VAL A 186 -4.19 4.84 -16.62
C VAL A 186 -5.26 3.80 -16.85
N ASP A 187 -5.85 3.22 -15.79
CA ASP A 187 -6.90 2.21 -15.90
C ASP A 187 -8.17 2.75 -16.58
N ALA A 188 -8.59 3.97 -16.29
CA ALA A 188 -9.77 4.57 -16.89
C ALA A 188 -9.54 4.96 -18.35
N LEU A 189 -8.48 5.74 -18.62
CA LEU A 189 -8.25 6.31 -19.95
C LEU A 189 -7.82 5.27 -20.98
N SER A 190 -7.08 4.24 -20.58
CA SER A 190 -6.69 3.15 -21.49
C SER A 190 -7.88 2.33 -22.00
N GLN A 191 -9.01 2.37 -21.29
CA GLN A 191 -10.27 1.75 -21.69
C GLN A 191 -11.19 2.72 -22.46
N GLY A 192 -10.74 3.95 -22.72
CA GLY A 192 -11.55 5.00 -23.36
C GLY A 192 -12.59 5.65 -22.45
N ASN A 193 -12.52 5.40 -21.15
CA ASN A 193 -13.42 6.02 -20.17
C ASN A 193 -12.92 7.42 -19.79
N THR A 194 -13.84 8.31 -19.39
CA THR A 194 -13.47 9.59 -18.79
C THR A 194 -13.03 9.41 -17.36
N PHE A 195 -12.13 10.28 -16.88
CA PHE A 195 -11.68 10.31 -15.49
C PHE A 195 -11.83 11.71 -14.91
N THR A 196 -12.54 11.83 -13.78
CA THR A 196 -12.69 13.12 -13.10
C THR A 196 -11.57 13.30 -12.09
N VAL A 197 -10.66 14.20 -12.36
CA VAL A 197 -9.66 14.68 -11.41
C VAL A 197 -10.37 15.53 -10.36
N TRP A 198 -10.32 15.11 -9.12
CA TRP A 198 -11.00 15.83 -8.05
C TRP A 198 -10.28 17.14 -7.72
N GLU A 199 -11.04 18.20 -7.59
CA GLU A 199 -10.60 19.53 -7.17
C GLU A 199 -11.56 20.04 -6.09
N ALA A 200 -11.10 20.11 -4.84
CA ALA A 200 -11.88 20.57 -3.69
C ALA A 200 -10.97 20.98 -2.53
N PRO A 201 -11.37 21.94 -1.69
CA PRO A 201 -10.58 22.35 -0.53
C PRO A 201 -10.52 21.29 0.58
N GLU A 202 -11.42 20.31 0.56
CA GLU A 202 -11.55 19.26 1.58
C GLU A 202 -10.65 18.05 1.32
N ILE A 203 -9.87 18.05 0.23
CA ILE A 203 -8.97 16.95 -0.12
C ILE A 203 -7.53 17.42 -0.27
N ASN A 204 -6.61 16.47 -0.33
CA ASN A 204 -5.22 16.79 -0.63
C ASN A 204 -5.08 17.23 -2.09
N MET A 205 -4.68 18.49 -2.31
CA MET A 205 -4.55 19.09 -3.64
C MET A 205 -3.12 19.21 -4.13
N ARG A 206 -2.13 19.07 -3.22
CA ARG A 206 -0.70 19.13 -3.55
C ARG A 206 0.07 18.13 -2.72
N ALA A 207 0.92 17.35 -3.36
CA ALA A 207 1.81 16.40 -2.71
C ALA A 207 3.14 16.30 -3.46
N THR A 208 4.12 15.64 -2.89
CA THR A 208 5.34 15.19 -3.58
C THR A 208 5.22 13.70 -3.87
N PRO A 209 4.78 13.28 -5.08
CA PRO A 209 4.54 11.89 -5.39
C PRO A 209 5.77 11.02 -5.19
N SER A 210 5.53 9.77 -4.81
CA SER A 210 6.54 8.71 -4.74
C SER A 210 6.09 7.48 -5.53
N LEU A 211 7.03 6.59 -5.83
CA LEU A 211 6.75 5.27 -6.38
C LEU A 211 6.93 4.23 -5.28
N ALA A 212 5.94 3.36 -5.09
CA ALA A 212 5.96 2.37 -4.00
C ALA A 212 7.21 1.49 -4.00
N LEU A 213 7.70 1.09 -5.19
CA LEU A 213 8.94 0.34 -5.32
C LEU A 213 10.15 1.15 -4.86
N GLU A 214 10.25 2.43 -5.27
CA GLU A 214 11.34 3.32 -4.83
C GLU A 214 11.30 3.58 -3.32
N CYS A 215 10.11 3.68 -2.72
CA CYS A 215 10.01 3.74 -1.25
C CYS A 215 10.63 2.50 -0.60
N GLY A 216 10.40 1.31 -1.17
CA GLY A 216 11.05 0.07 -0.72
C GLY A 216 12.57 0.13 -0.86
N GLU A 217 13.10 0.56 -2.00
CA GLU A 217 14.54 0.75 -2.26
C GLU A 217 15.17 1.69 -1.22
N ILE A 218 14.50 2.81 -0.89
CA ILE A 218 14.98 3.77 0.12
C ILE A 218 15.01 3.12 1.51
N MET A 219 13.96 2.38 1.88
CA MET A 219 13.88 1.69 3.19
C MET A 219 14.96 0.61 3.34
N LEU A 220 15.25 -0.13 2.28
CA LEU A 220 16.36 -1.09 2.26
C LEU A 220 17.71 -0.38 2.44
N ARG A 221 17.90 0.74 1.76
CA ARG A 221 19.12 1.55 1.92
C ARG A 221 19.28 2.09 3.34
N ILE A 222 18.18 2.51 3.99
CA ILE A 222 18.21 2.88 5.42
C ILE A 222 18.72 1.70 6.27
N GLY A 223 18.27 0.47 5.98
CA GLY A 223 18.73 -0.74 6.64
C GLY A 223 20.21 -1.03 6.41
N GLU A 224 20.68 -0.93 5.16
CA GLU A 224 22.08 -1.14 4.76
C GLU A 224 23.05 -0.18 5.48
N GLU A 225 22.64 1.09 5.58
CA GLU A 225 23.42 2.15 6.25
C GLU A 225 23.22 2.14 7.79
N ARG A 226 22.34 1.26 8.33
CA ARG A 226 21.91 1.25 9.74
C ARG A 226 21.54 2.66 10.21
N ALA A 227 20.86 3.42 9.36
CA ALA A 227 20.57 4.83 9.60
C ALA A 227 19.36 5.01 10.51
N GLU A 228 19.42 6.00 11.40
CA GLU A 228 18.38 6.30 12.39
C GLU A 228 17.71 7.65 12.11
N GLY A 229 16.53 7.86 12.70
CA GLY A 229 15.81 9.13 12.64
C GLY A 229 14.81 9.21 11.48
N VAL A 230 14.37 10.42 11.12
CA VAL A 230 13.32 10.64 10.13
C VAL A 230 13.88 10.74 8.72
N PHE A 231 13.24 10.06 7.77
CA PHE A 231 13.52 10.07 6.33
C PHE A 231 12.25 10.34 5.56
N HIS A 232 12.33 11.16 4.51
CA HIS A 232 11.25 11.36 3.57
C HIS A 232 11.45 10.49 2.32
N CYS A 233 10.56 9.53 2.10
CA CYS A 233 10.55 8.67 0.93
C CYS A 233 9.63 9.27 -0.13
N SER A 234 10.07 10.36 -0.76
CA SER A 234 9.32 11.11 -1.76
C SER A 234 10.17 11.40 -2.99
N GLY A 235 9.51 11.77 -4.10
CA GLY A 235 10.16 12.29 -5.30
C GLY A 235 10.75 13.68 -5.09
N ALA A 236 11.17 14.30 -6.20
CA ALA A 236 11.79 15.64 -6.21
C ALA A 236 10.76 16.78 -6.30
N ASP A 237 9.64 16.54 -6.99
CA ASP A 237 8.73 17.60 -7.42
C ASP A 237 7.42 17.57 -6.63
N SER A 238 7.03 18.71 -6.10
CA SER A 238 5.69 18.93 -5.57
C SER A 238 4.75 19.31 -6.70
N VAL A 239 3.67 18.54 -6.87
CA VAL A 239 2.69 18.73 -7.94
C VAL A 239 1.26 18.75 -7.43
N THR A 240 0.39 19.46 -8.14
CA THR A 240 -1.06 19.40 -7.95
C THR A 240 -1.64 18.14 -8.59
N ARG A 241 -2.89 17.79 -8.24
CA ARG A 241 -3.62 16.68 -8.90
C ARG A 241 -3.71 16.89 -10.41
N ARG A 242 -3.98 18.11 -10.85
CA ARG A 242 -4.04 18.46 -12.28
C ARG A 242 -2.71 18.22 -12.99
N GLU A 243 -1.62 18.78 -12.46
CA GLU A 243 -0.27 18.61 -13.02
C GLU A 243 0.11 17.13 -13.09
N LEU A 244 -0.18 16.34 -12.05
CA LEU A 244 0.10 14.90 -12.04
C LEU A 244 -0.76 14.14 -13.06
N ALA A 245 -2.04 14.52 -13.21
CA ALA A 245 -2.93 13.88 -14.18
C ALA A 245 -2.49 14.14 -15.63
N GLU A 246 -2.18 15.39 -15.95
CA GLU A 246 -1.72 15.79 -17.28
C GLU A 246 -0.36 15.13 -17.62
N LEU A 247 0.56 15.10 -16.66
CA LEU A 247 1.84 14.42 -16.82
C LEU A 247 1.68 12.89 -16.96
N THR A 248 0.71 12.29 -16.26
CA THR A 248 0.40 10.86 -16.43
C THR A 248 -0.10 10.58 -17.85
N CYS A 249 -0.98 11.43 -18.39
CA CYS A 249 -1.42 11.28 -19.78
C CYS A 249 -0.24 11.37 -20.77
N ASP A 250 0.64 12.35 -20.58
CA ASP A 250 1.81 12.55 -21.46
C ASP A 250 2.75 11.33 -21.41
N VAL A 251 3.10 10.84 -20.21
CA VAL A 251 4.02 9.70 -20.05
C VAL A 251 3.42 8.41 -20.59
N PHE A 252 2.12 8.16 -20.39
CA PHE A 252 1.45 6.93 -20.81
C PHE A 252 0.83 6.97 -22.22
N ASP A 253 1.01 8.07 -22.95
CA ASP A 253 0.45 8.28 -24.29
C ASP A 253 -1.09 8.16 -24.31
N LEU A 254 -1.77 8.72 -23.28
CA LEU A 254 -3.23 8.70 -23.12
C LEU A 254 -3.84 10.00 -23.63
N ASP A 255 -5.12 9.94 -24.05
CA ASP A 255 -5.85 11.13 -24.50
C ASP A 255 -6.24 12.05 -23.33
N PRO A 256 -5.61 13.23 -23.17
CA PRO A 256 -5.95 14.17 -22.11
C PRO A 256 -7.37 14.75 -22.27
N GLY A 257 -7.97 14.66 -23.45
CA GLY A 257 -9.36 15.06 -23.71
C GLY A 257 -10.39 14.19 -22.93
N LEU A 258 -9.99 13.08 -22.35
CA LEU A 258 -10.83 12.25 -21.49
C LEU A 258 -10.78 12.68 -20.01
N LEU A 259 -9.87 13.58 -19.62
CA LEU A 259 -9.85 14.16 -18.28
C LEU A 259 -11.02 15.15 -18.11
N ARG A 260 -11.61 15.11 -16.93
CA ARG A 260 -12.59 16.06 -16.41
C ARG A 260 -12.07 16.61 -15.10
N TYR A 261 -12.54 17.78 -14.70
CA TYR A 261 -12.11 18.42 -13.46
C TYR A 261 -13.35 18.85 -12.69
N GLY A 262 -13.40 18.53 -11.40
CA GLY A 262 -14.54 18.86 -10.58
C GLY A 262 -14.43 18.30 -9.15
N PRO A 263 -15.41 18.62 -8.28
CA PRO A 263 -15.39 18.12 -6.91
C PRO A 263 -15.60 16.60 -6.88
N PRO A 264 -15.12 15.92 -5.81
CA PRO A 264 -15.49 14.53 -5.54
C PRO A 264 -16.98 14.41 -5.23
N ASP A 265 -17.52 13.20 -5.37
CA ASP A 265 -18.86 12.91 -4.86
C ASP A 265 -18.89 13.15 -3.35
N PRO A 266 -19.93 13.76 -2.78
CA PRO A 266 -20.03 14.06 -1.34
C PRO A 266 -19.79 12.83 -0.45
N GLU A 267 -20.23 11.65 -0.88
CA GLU A 267 -20.02 10.37 -0.17
C GLU A 267 -18.53 9.95 -0.13
N SER A 268 -17.73 10.49 -1.02
CA SER A 268 -16.28 10.28 -1.05
C SER A 268 -15.53 11.18 -0.08
N LEU A 269 -16.16 12.19 0.50
CA LEU A 269 -15.55 13.07 1.49
C LEU A 269 -15.51 12.40 2.86
N MET A 270 -14.49 12.72 3.63
CA MET A 270 -14.38 12.29 5.04
C MET A 270 -14.91 13.38 5.96
N ALA A 271 -15.44 12.95 7.11
CA ALA A 271 -15.76 13.89 8.20
C ALA A 271 -14.48 14.48 8.84
N ALA A 272 -13.35 13.77 8.74
CA ALA A 272 -12.07 14.22 9.29
C ALA A 272 -11.33 15.14 8.31
N PRO A 273 -10.64 16.19 8.78
CA PRO A 273 -9.86 17.08 7.94
C PRO A 273 -8.67 16.35 7.30
N ILE A 274 -8.29 16.78 6.09
CA ILE A 274 -7.18 16.23 5.33
C ILE A 274 -6.19 17.36 5.03
N PRO A 275 -4.86 17.15 5.16
CA PRO A 275 -3.87 18.14 4.77
C PRO A 275 -4.04 18.56 3.30
N HIS A 276 -4.24 19.84 3.04
CA HIS A 276 -4.46 20.35 1.68
C HIS A 276 -3.19 20.32 0.83
N ASP A 277 -2.06 20.65 1.43
CA ASP A 277 -0.72 20.57 0.83
C ASP A 277 0.17 19.68 1.72
N SER A 278 0.35 18.44 1.34
CA SER A 278 1.24 17.49 2.03
C SER A 278 2.59 17.32 1.33
N SER A 279 3.02 18.33 0.56
CA SER A 279 4.29 18.27 -0.14
C SER A 279 5.48 18.18 0.81
N LEU A 280 6.45 17.36 0.42
CA LEU A 280 7.68 17.09 1.15
C LEU A 280 8.90 17.51 0.35
N THR A 281 9.99 17.80 1.07
CA THR A 281 11.37 17.80 0.56
C THR A 281 12.21 16.83 1.36
N ALA A 282 13.30 16.30 0.81
CA ALA A 282 14.06 15.20 1.40
C ALA A 282 15.56 15.49 1.58
N PRO A 283 15.99 16.71 2.04
CA PRO A 283 17.39 17.10 2.07
C PRO A 283 18.25 16.23 3.02
N ARG A 284 17.67 15.76 4.12
CA ARG A 284 18.37 14.86 5.04
C ARG A 284 18.50 13.47 4.45
N THR A 285 17.43 12.95 3.89
CA THR A 285 17.39 11.64 3.22
C THR A 285 18.41 11.58 2.08
N ASP A 286 18.43 12.58 1.22
CA ASP A 286 19.35 12.65 0.08
C ASP A 286 20.81 12.72 0.53
N ARG A 287 21.10 13.50 1.57
CA ARG A 287 22.46 13.61 2.13
C ARG A 287 22.94 12.30 2.79
N ILE A 288 22.11 11.67 3.64
CA ILE A 288 22.52 10.48 4.39
C ILE A 288 22.65 9.27 3.48
N LEU A 289 21.69 9.08 2.58
CA LEU A 289 21.67 7.92 1.69
C LEU A 289 22.44 8.15 0.38
N GLY A 290 23.05 9.32 0.19
CA GLY A 290 23.85 9.64 -1.02
C GLY A 290 23.02 9.53 -2.30
N ARG A 291 21.73 9.92 -2.25
CA ARG A 291 20.82 9.88 -3.39
C ARG A 291 20.45 11.31 -3.85
N SER A 292 19.84 11.41 -5.02
CA SER A 292 19.07 12.57 -5.46
C SER A 292 17.62 12.16 -5.59
N ALA A 293 16.69 12.97 -5.09
CA ALA A 293 15.27 12.69 -5.24
C ALA A 293 14.87 12.57 -6.72
N THR A 294 14.03 11.62 -7.06
CA THR A 294 13.67 11.29 -8.43
C THR A 294 12.59 12.25 -8.95
N PRO A 295 12.78 12.88 -10.12
CA PRO A 295 11.76 13.73 -10.73
C PRO A 295 10.46 12.96 -10.99
N VAL A 296 9.31 13.64 -10.86
CA VAL A 296 7.98 13.01 -11.00
C VAL A 296 7.79 12.36 -12.37
N ARG A 297 8.32 12.93 -13.44
CA ARG A 297 8.29 12.33 -14.78
C ARG A 297 9.00 10.98 -14.79
N THR A 298 10.18 10.91 -14.23
CA THR A 298 10.95 9.64 -14.14
C THR A 298 10.26 8.60 -13.26
N LEU A 299 9.58 9.01 -12.17
CA LEU A 299 8.75 8.11 -11.37
C LEU A 299 7.60 7.52 -12.20
N LEU A 300 6.94 8.34 -13.02
CA LEU A 300 5.86 7.88 -13.92
C LEU A 300 6.39 6.99 -15.05
N GLU A 301 7.57 7.25 -15.60
CA GLU A 301 8.24 6.40 -16.59
C GLU A 301 8.57 5.02 -16.00
N ARG A 302 9.15 4.95 -14.80
CA ARG A 302 9.36 3.70 -14.04
C ARG A 302 8.04 2.98 -13.75
N PHE A 303 7.01 3.73 -13.40
CA PHE A 303 5.67 3.16 -13.20
C PHE A 303 5.10 2.57 -14.50
N LYS A 304 5.26 3.26 -15.65
CA LYS A 304 4.85 2.74 -16.97
C LYS A 304 5.56 1.42 -17.31
N GLU A 305 6.84 1.31 -17.04
CA GLU A 305 7.61 0.06 -17.22
C GLU A 305 7.04 -1.07 -16.39
N GLN A 306 6.75 -0.84 -15.10
CA GLN A 306 6.11 -1.82 -14.22
C GLN A 306 4.71 -2.22 -14.72
N TYR A 307 3.90 -1.26 -15.12
CA TYR A 307 2.55 -1.48 -15.62
C TYR A 307 2.55 -2.38 -16.87
N LEU A 308 3.40 -2.10 -17.83
CA LEU A 308 3.55 -2.89 -19.07
C LEU A 308 4.09 -4.31 -18.78
N ALA A 309 5.04 -4.45 -17.86
CA ALA A 309 5.55 -5.75 -17.44
C ALA A 309 4.48 -6.59 -16.74
N GLY A 310 3.70 -6.00 -15.83
CA GLY A 310 2.59 -6.64 -15.13
C GLY A 310 1.47 -7.10 -16.07
N THR A 311 1.08 -6.26 -17.02
CA THR A 311 0.08 -6.58 -18.04
C THR A 311 0.56 -7.74 -18.93
N SER A 312 1.83 -7.76 -19.32
CA SER A 312 2.42 -8.84 -20.12
C SER A 312 2.44 -10.18 -19.37
N ALA A 313 2.69 -10.16 -18.06
CA ALA A 313 2.66 -11.36 -17.21
C ALA A 313 1.23 -11.92 -17.06
N GLN A 314 0.23 -11.05 -16.89
CA GLN A 314 -1.18 -11.44 -16.82
C GLN A 314 -1.68 -12.07 -18.12
N ILE A 315 -1.32 -11.51 -19.28
CA ILE A 315 -1.65 -12.08 -20.60
C ILE A 315 -1.05 -13.48 -20.76
N ARG A 316 0.20 -13.70 -20.33
CA ARG A 316 0.86 -15.01 -20.38
C ARG A 316 0.23 -16.01 -19.39
N GLY A 317 -0.11 -15.59 -18.18
CA GLY A 317 -0.81 -16.41 -17.17
C GLY A 317 -2.20 -16.84 -17.63
N GLY A 318 -3.02 -15.90 -18.13
CA GLY A 318 -4.34 -16.18 -18.68
C GLY A 318 -4.31 -17.12 -19.90
N ALA A 319 -3.27 -17.04 -20.74
CA ALA A 319 -3.08 -17.96 -21.86
C ALA A 319 -2.71 -19.39 -21.40
N GLN A 320 -2.03 -19.54 -20.27
CA GLN A 320 -1.74 -20.86 -19.66
C GLN A 320 -2.98 -21.47 -19.01
N GLU A 321 -3.79 -20.69 -18.30
CA GLU A 321 -5.06 -21.15 -17.72
C GLU A 321 -6.06 -21.57 -18.80
N ALA A 322 -6.18 -20.80 -19.88
CA ALA A 322 -7.02 -21.13 -21.03
C ALA A 322 -6.56 -22.44 -21.72
N LYS A 323 -5.26 -22.71 -21.81
CA LYS A 323 -4.72 -23.97 -22.35
C LYS A 323 -4.93 -25.15 -21.37
N SER A 324 -4.85 -24.94 -20.08
CA SER A 324 -5.12 -25.94 -19.04
C SER A 324 -6.61 -26.34 -19.03
N SER A 325 -7.51 -25.36 -19.10
CA SER A 325 -8.96 -25.62 -19.15
C SER A 325 -9.40 -26.29 -20.46
N ALA A 326 -8.77 -25.98 -21.60
CA ALA A 326 -9.03 -26.65 -22.87
C ALA A 326 -8.51 -28.11 -22.89
N GLY A 327 -7.41 -28.41 -22.18
CA GLY A 327 -6.88 -29.77 -22.03
C GLY A 327 -7.77 -30.68 -21.17
N THR A 328 -8.42 -30.12 -20.14
CA THR A 328 -9.32 -30.88 -19.24
C THR A 328 -10.69 -31.18 -19.87
N SER A 329 -11.15 -30.31 -20.80
CA SER A 329 -12.43 -30.53 -21.52
C SER A 329 -12.36 -31.58 -22.61
N ALA A 330 -11.19 -32.04 -23.03
CA ALA A 330 -11.00 -33.08 -24.04
C ALA A 330 -11.01 -34.53 -23.49
N GLN A 331 -10.93 -34.68 -22.15
CA GLN A 331 -10.93 -36.02 -21.50
C GLN A 331 -12.28 -36.45 -20.89
N ILE A 332 -13.34 -35.62 -20.96
CA ILE A 332 -14.68 -35.95 -20.44
C ILE A 332 -15.69 -36.00 -21.60
N ARG A 333 -15.41 -36.81 -22.62
CA ARG A 333 -16.42 -37.30 -23.58
C ARG A 333 -16.25 -38.81 -23.75
N GLY A 334 -16.88 -39.53 -22.80
CA GLY A 334 -16.92 -41.00 -22.90
C GLY A 334 -17.47 -41.65 -21.64
N SER A 335 -18.76 -41.45 -21.33
CA SER A 335 -19.63 -42.40 -20.58
C SER A 335 -20.94 -41.70 -20.27
N GLU A 336 -21.85 -41.66 -21.25
CA GLU A 336 -23.29 -41.53 -20.99
C GLU A 336 -23.87 -42.95 -20.86
N GLN A 337 -24.40 -43.26 -19.68
CA GLN A 337 -25.42 -44.28 -19.53
C GLN A 337 -26.51 -43.78 -18.58
N GLU A 338 -27.72 -43.96 -19.07
CA GLU A 338 -29.03 -43.53 -18.61
C GLU A 338 -29.35 -43.85 -17.14
N ALA A 339 -30.09 -42.93 -16.47
CA ALA A 339 -31.07 -43.27 -15.46
C ALA A 339 -32.24 -42.26 -15.42
N LYS A 340 -33.44 -42.78 -15.44
CA LYS A 340 -34.76 -42.17 -15.52
C LYS A 340 -35.16 -41.43 -14.22
N PRO A 341 -36.14 -40.49 -14.29
CA PRO A 341 -36.51 -39.64 -13.17
C PRO A 341 -37.59 -40.29 -12.27
N ALA A 342 -37.54 -39.97 -10.98
CA ALA A 342 -38.63 -40.23 -10.01
C ALA A 342 -39.18 -38.91 -9.50
N SER A 343 -40.51 -38.79 -9.62
CA SER A 343 -41.40 -37.72 -9.17
C SER A 343 -41.60 -37.78 -7.64
N GLY A 344 -41.82 -36.61 -7.02
CA GLY A 344 -42.27 -36.53 -5.62
C GLY A 344 -42.38 -35.09 -5.12
N SER A 345 -43.54 -34.55 -5.31
CA SER A 345 -44.42 -33.61 -4.59
C SER A 345 -43.86 -32.73 -3.45
N ALA A 346 -44.32 -31.52 -3.51
CA ALA A 346 -44.28 -30.36 -2.62
C ALA A 346 -44.76 -30.62 -1.17
N GLU A 347 -44.23 -29.83 -0.26
CA GLU A 347 -45.00 -29.22 0.82
C GLU A 347 -44.36 -27.93 1.32
N GLU A 348 -45.14 -26.85 1.21
CA GLU A 348 -44.92 -25.53 1.81
C GLU A 348 -45.12 -25.60 3.32
N THR A 349 -44.26 -24.94 4.08
CA THR A 349 -44.65 -24.43 5.40
C THR A 349 -43.86 -23.15 5.71
N GLN A 350 -44.59 -22.04 5.75
CA GLN A 350 -44.19 -20.81 6.41
C GLN A 350 -44.25 -20.94 7.93
N PRO A 351 -43.46 -20.21 8.67
CA PRO A 351 -43.87 -19.77 10.00
C PRO A 351 -43.98 -18.23 10.09
N SER A 352 -45.04 -17.89 10.76
CA SER A 352 -45.58 -16.60 11.12
C SER A 352 -44.72 -15.76 12.06
N PHE A 353 -44.89 -14.45 11.90
CA PHE A 353 -44.54 -13.38 12.82
C PHE A 353 -45.16 -13.55 14.22
N GLY A 354 -44.39 -13.19 15.25
CA GLY A 354 -44.86 -12.92 16.61
C GLY A 354 -43.88 -11.92 17.25
N GLY A 355 -44.40 -10.76 17.54
CA GLY A 355 -43.70 -9.61 18.05
C GLY A 355 -43.72 -9.50 19.58
N ALA A 356 -43.22 -8.37 20.03
CA ALA A 356 -43.32 -7.70 21.33
C ALA A 356 -42.24 -8.01 22.41
N GLN A 357 -41.42 -7.15 22.66
CA GLN A 357 -41.17 -6.10 23.69
C GLN A 357 -39.72 -5.69 23.63
#